data_47cf444c70c0a3514e06f47eadebb75a
#
_entry.id   47cf444c70c0a3514e06f47eadebb75a
#
_cell.length_a   1.000
_cell.length_b   1.000
_cell.length_c   1.000
_cell.angle_alpha   90.00
_cell.angle_beta   90.00
_cell.angle_gamma   90.00
#
_symmetry.space_group_name_H-M   'P 1'
#
loop_
_entity.id
_entity.type
_entity.pdbx_description
1 polymer ?
#
loop_
_entity_poly.entity_id
_entity_poly.type
_entity_poly.pdbx_seq_one_letter_code
_entity_poly.pdbx_strand_id
1 'polypeptide(L)'
;MKIKVLHMNRDLFEINMAVLEKRSHFIAEKIRKIEIDGTIMSENAQNGMEILCINDRGRKWCLNSSWNPIAASEFFAKRYSIRLYGVYFVFGFSDGRYIRELLKKCDDTNLLVVCEPNLKIFAKACSQFDLQDLLQEDRIIFYFPELEDKEGAFLQEIIDYTRIKLLEFCILPAYDILYHEECERYMDAVLECMRNATVNKETHFAFDRLLPQHMLWHMKHMIFYSNIQQVKESVLKKDIKDVPAIIVSAGPSLDKNIYLLKKAHGKAFIIAVDASARTTLMAGVRPDLLCSVDPNSPDRFFTGLDLDDIYWAGNNWTNPEILKKYAKHIFYYGYYGNTWNEVLQKELQYPFPNVAPGGSVSTEAFMLALMLGFRTIVLIGQDLAFTGGVSHTKGIGDALGDNDEYIKSRQIIEVEGIDGEILQTDYQMWFYKQWFEKAIRFYKDEVRVIDATEGGARIEGAELCTLEEVIQKECTKEMDMYALEEEVPPMFSEACQKKMLKKLKSMRTDITDFEKMIANAIQEQQKILTEIQKEPQDTARTAIALQNLMDDNKKIESNAMLSYISMYAQKEEYALGDSIYADENLTPVQLVEKSLALLKGYQKGAKLFLEDFDQIIMNDKDPINN
;
A
#
# COMPACT_ATOMS: atom_id res chain seq x y z
N MET A 1 -8.46 -51.98 18.20
CA MET A 1 -9.12 -50.69 18.45
C MET A 1 -9.40 -50.05 17.09
N LYS A 2 -10.67 -50.10 16.63
CA LYS A 2 -11.06 -49.58 15.33
C LYS A 2 -11.03 -48.05 15.39
N ILE A 3 -10.16 -47.42 14.61
CA ILE A 3 -10.18 -45.97 14.36
C ILE A 3 -11.52 -45.68 13.68
N LYS A 4 -12.43 -45.01 14.38
CA LYS A 4 -13.60 -44.39 13.75
C LYS A 4 -13.08 -43.28 12.84
N VAL A 5 -13.08 -43.53 11.55
CA VAL A 5 -12.95 -42.48 10.54
C VAL A 5 -14.13 -41.55 10.75
N LEU A 6 -13.87 -40.33 11.19
CA LEU A 6 -14.86 -39.28 11.34
C LEU A 6 -15.44 -38.98 9.95
N HIS A 7 -16.75 -39.27 9.77
CA HIS A 7 -17.44 -38.92 8.53
C HIS A 7 -17.49 -37.40 8.39
N MET A 8 -16.76 -36.86 7.43
CA MET A 8 -17.08 -35.55 6.85
C MET A 8 -18.46 -35.66 6.22
N ASN A 9 -19.35 -34.71 6.50
CA ASN A 9 -20.56 -34.55 5.69
C ASN A 9 -20.12 -33.96 4.33
N ARG A 10 -19.80 -34.82 3.39
CA ARG A 10 -19.21 -34.49 2.10
C ARG A 10 -20.12 -33.58 1.28
N ASP A 11 -21.41 -33.75 1.43
CA ASP A 11 -22.40 -32.96 0.69
C ASP A 11 -22.41 -31.50 1.19
N LEU A 12 -22.41 -31.31 2.53
CA LEU A 12 -22.38 -29.97 3.12
C LEU A 12 -21.07 -29.23 2.84
N PHE A 13 -19.95 -29.94 2.88
CA PHE A 13 -18.65 -29.38 2.53
C PHE A 13 -18.63 -28.84 1.09
N GLU A 14 -19.11 -29.65 0.12
CA GLU A 14 -19.13 -29.23 -1.28
C GLU A 14 -20.13 -28.09 -1.54
N ILE A 15 -21.25 -28.02 -0.80
CA ILE A 15 -22.19 -26.90 -0.86
C ILE A 15 -21.50 -25.61 -0.41
N ASN A 16 -20.82 -25.63 0.74
CA ASN A 16 -20.08 -24.48 1.26
C ASN A 16 -18.94 -24.07 0.31
N MET A 17 -18.19 -25.04 -0.22
CA MET A 17 -17.11 -24.77 -1.17
C MET A 17 -17.61 -24.18 -2.48
N ALA A 18 -18.77 -24.59 -2.99
CA ALA A 18 -19.37 -24.04 -4.20
C ALA A 18 -19.76 -22.55 -4.02
N VAL A 19 -20.16 -22.15 -2.82
CA VAL A 19 -20.41 -20.74 -2.49
C VAL A 19 -19.11 -19.96 -2.40
N LEU A 20 -18.11 -20.47 -1.68
CA LEU A 20 -16.81 -19.85 -1.54
C LEU A 20 -16.08 -19.71 -2.89
N GLU A 21 -16.22 -20.69 -3.77
CA GLU A 21 -15.60 -20.70 -5.10
C GLU A 21 -16.08 -19.55 -6.00
N LYS A 22 -17.34 -19.15 -5.89
CA LYS A 22 -17.88 -17.98 -6.61
C LYS A 22 -17.19 -16.68 -6.18
N ARG A 23 -16.73 -16.62 -4.95
CA ARG A 23 -16.05 -15.45 -4.37
C ARG A 23 -14.54 -15.49 -4.55
N SER A 24 -13.94 -16.64 -4.29
CA SER A 24 -12.51 -16.88 -4.46
C SER A 24 -12.24 -18.34 -4.84
N HIS A 25 -12.00 -18.57 -6.13
CA HIS A 25 -11.62 -19.89 -6.63
C HIS A 25 -10.33 -20.40 -5.97
N PHE A 26 -9.36 -19.51 -5.76
CA PHE A 26 -8.08 -19.83 -5.14
C PHE A 26 -8.27 -20.37 -3.71
N ILE A 27 -9.00 -19.65 -2.85
CA ILE A 27 -9.23 -20.08 -1.46
C ILE A 27 -9.99 -21.42 -1.44
N ALA A 28 -11.05 -21.56 -2.22
CA ALA A 28 -11.85 -22.79 -2.27
C ALA A 28 -10.99 -24.01 -2.71
N GLU A 29 -10.13 -23.85 -3.71
CA GLU A 29 -9.22 -24.90 -4.16
C GLU A 29 -8.22 -25.31 -3.06
N LYS A 30 -7.67 -24.34 -2.33
CA LYS A 30 -6.74 -24.60 -1.22
C LYS A 30 -7.43 -25.35 -0.08
N ILE A 31 -8.62 -24.89 0.33
CA ILE A 31 -9.40 -25.53 1.41
C ILE A 31 -9.78 -26.97 1.05
N ARG A 32 -10.13 -27.27 -0.20
CA ARG A 32 -10.40 -28.66 -0.66
C ARG A 32 -9.21 -29.61 -0.51
N LYS A 33 -8.01 -29.08 -0.51
CA LYS A 33 -6.76 -29.87 -0.38
C LYS A 33 -6.36 -30.12 1.08
N ILE A 34 -7.04 -29.49 2.05
CA ILE A 34 -6.72 -29.64 3.47
C ILE A 34 -7.16 -30.99 3.98
N GLU A 35 -6.21 -31.75 4.51
CA GLU A 35 -6.50 -32.99 5.24
C GLU A 35 -6.89 -32.66 6.70
N ILE A 36 -8.13 -32.98 7.04
CA ILE A 36 -8.64 -32.83 8.42
C ILE A 36 -8.24 -34.06 9.20
N ASP A 37 -7.27 -33.91 10.08
CA ASP A 37 -6.83 -34.94 10.99
C ASP A 37 -7.72 -35.02 12.25
N GLY A 38 -7.44 -35.97 13.14
CA GLY A 38 -8.21 -36.17 14.38
C GLY A 38 -7.93 -35.12 15.48
N THR A 39 -7.13 -34.08 15.22
CA THR A 39 -6.85 -33.03 16.22
C THR A 39 -8.04 -32.09 16.39
N ILE A 40 -8.87 -31.91 15.36
CA ILE A 40 -10.08 -31.09 15.39
C ILE A 40 -11.32 -32.00 15.38
N MET A 41 -12.12 -31.88 16.41
CA MET A 41 -13.27 -32.75 16.70
C MET A 41 -14.56 -31.93 16.83
N SER A 42 -15.69 -32.56 16.53
CA SER A 42 -17.01 -32.02 16.87
C SER A 42 -17.50 -32.66 18.17
N GLU A 43 -18.08 -31.87 19.05
CA GLU A 43 -18.72 -32.34 20.29
C GLU A 43 -20.06 -31.62 20.49
N ASN A 44 -20.96 -32.25 21.25
CA ASN A 44 -22.20 -31.60 21.63
C ASN A 44 -22.02 -30.80 22.92
N ALA A 45 -22.40 -29.54 22.88
CA ALA A 45 -22.58 -28.72 24.07
C ALA A 45 -23.73 -29.26 24.94
N GLN A 46 -23.85 -28.79 26.17
CA GLN A 46 -24.90 -29.27 27.11
C GLN A 46 -26.32 -29.00 26.59
N ASN A 47 -26.53 -27.97 25.78
CA ASN A 47 -27.78 -27.69 25.13
C ASN A 47 -28.04 -28.54 23.87
N GLY A 48 -27.20 -29.53 23.57
CA GLY A 48 -27.30 -30.43 22.41
C GLY A 48 -26.74 -29.88 21.10
N MET A 49 -26.28 -28.67 21.05
CA MET A 49 -25.69 -28.07 19.85
C MET A 49 -24.26 -28.54 19.63
N GLU A 50 -23.92 -28.81 18.38
CA GLU A 50 -22.57 -29.19 17.99
C GLU A 50 -21.62 -27.98 18.00
N ILE A 51 -20.40 -28.17 18.53
CA ILE A 51 -19.31 -27.21 18.59
C ILE A 51 -18.00 -27.86 18.14
N LEU A 52 -17.03 -27.05 17.72
CA LEU A 52 -15.68 -27.52 17.42
C LEU A 52 -14.80 -27.48 18.69
N CYS A 53 -13.99 -28.51 18.82
CA CYS A 53 -12.94 -28.59 19.83
C CYS A 53 -11.62 -28.98 19.17
N ILE A 54 -10.52 -28.49 19.70
CA ILE A 54 -9.16 -28.87 19.27
C ILE A 54 -8.42 -29.55 20.43
N ASN A 55 -7.65 -30.58 20.09
CA ASN A 55 -6.72 -31.19 21.04
C ASN A 55 -5.31 -30.66 20.75
N ASP A 56 -4.85 -29.75 21.60
CA ASP A 56 -3.51 -29.19 21.53
C ASP A 56 -2.68 -29.67 22.70
N ARG A 57 -1.52 -30.28 22.42
CA ARG A 57 -0.55 -30.79 23.43
C ARG A 57 -1.19 -31.60 24.55
N GLY A 58 -2.20 -32.40 24.20
CA GLY A 58 -2.92 -33.26 25.16
C GLY A 58 -3.98 -32.54 26.00
N ARG A 59 -4.21 -31.27 25.79
CA ARG A 59 -5.31 -30.49 26.37
C ARG A 59 -6.40 -30.22 25.33
N LYS A 60 -7.64 -30.49 25.74
CA LYS A 60 -8.80 -30.18 24.90
C LYS A 60 -9.27 -28.75 25.13
N TRP A 61 -9.46 -28.01 24.04
CA TRP A 61 -10.00 -26.68 24.00
C TRP A 61 -11.28 -26.66 23.18
N CYS A 62 -12.36 -26.14 23.73
CA CYS A 62 -13.59 -25.91 22.98
C CYS A 62 -13.54 -24.51 22.36
N LEU A 63 -13.75 -24.43 21.03
CA LEU A 63 -13.69 -23.17 20.29
C LEU A 63 -14.99 -22.35 20.38
N ASN A 64 -16.02 -22.91 21.03
CA ASN A 64 -17.23 -22.20 21.47
C ASN A 64 -17.65 -22.77 22.84
N SER A 65 -18.67 -22.19 23.47
CA SER A 65 -19.15 -22.59 24.78
C SER A 65 -19.66 -24.04 24.82
N SER A 66 -19.12 -24.85 25.71
CA SER A 66 -19.60 -26.21 25.98
C SER A 66 -20.98 -26.25 26.70
N TRP A 67 -21.52 -25.10 27.10
CA TRP A 67 -22.83 -24.98 27.77
C TRP A 67 -23.91 -24.54 26.77
N ASN A 68 -23.75 -23.34 26.24
CA ASN A 68 -24.69 -22.72 25.30
C ASN A 68 -23.93 -21.85 24.31
N PRO A 69 -23.58 -22.37 23.12
CA PRO A 69 -22.80 -21.64 22.13
C PRO A 69 -23.51 -20.41 21.57
N ILE A 70 -24.85 -20.40 21.50
CA ILE A 70 -25.61 -19.22 21.05
C ILE A 70 -25.45 -18.08 22.05
N ALA A 71 -25.78 -18.33 23.33
CA ALA A 71 -25.69 -17.31 24.36
C ALA A 71 -24.27 -16.76 24.51
N ALA A 72 -23.25 -17.61 24.35
CA ALA A 72 -21.84 -17.19 24.38
C ALA A 72 -21.52 -16.27 23.20
N SER A 73 -22.00 -16.59 22.00
CA SER A 73 -21.76 -15.76 20.79
C SER A 73 -22.50 -14.43 20.89
N GLU A 74 -23.73 -14.39 21.38
CA GLU A 74 -24.47 -13.16 21.65
C GLU A 74 -23.77 -12.29 22.70
N PHE A 75 -23.28 -12.90 23.78
CA PHE A 75 -22.52 -12.17 24.82
C PHE A 75 -21.21 -11.60 24.27
N PHE A 76 -20.52 -12.36 23.43
CA PHE A 76 -19.31 -11.90 22.75
C PHE A 76 -19.62 -10.65 21.90
N ALA A 77 -20.63 -10.73 21.03
CA ALA A 77 -20.99 -9.62 20.15
C ALA A 77 -21.43 -8.35 20.92
N LYS A 78 -22.04 -8.52 22.11
CA LYS A 78 -22.44 -7.39 22.98
C LYS A 78 -21.26 -6.59 23.54
N ARG A 79 -20.06 -7.17 23.56
CA ARG A 79 -18.84 -6.48 24.05
C ARG A 79 -18.36 -5.36 23.13
N TYR A 80 -18.76 -5.41 21.85
CA TYR A 80 -18.26 -4.50 20.82
C TYR A 80 -19.35 -3.50 20.42
N SER A 81 -18.95 -2.23 20.35
CA SER A 81 -19.80 -1.14 19.83
C SER A 81 -19.60 -1.07 18.32
N ILE A 82 -20.69 -1.29 17.57
CA ILE A 82 -20.62 -1.19 16.11
C ILE A 82 -20.85 0.27 15.70
N ARG A 83 -19.91 0.83 14.96
CA ARG A 83 -19.90 2.21 14.47
C ARG A 83 -20.09 2.21 12.96
N LEU A 84 -20.72 3.26 12.43
CA LEU A 84 -20.79 3.47 10.98
C LEU A 84 -19.37 3.45 10.37
N TYR A 85 -19.21 2.76 9.24
CA TYR A 85 -17.93 2.56 8.54
C TYR A 85 -16.85 1.83 9.35
N GLY A 86 -17.20 1.22 10.47
CA GLY A 86 -16.28 0.47 11.32
C GLY A 86 -15.68 -0.75 10.60
N VAL A 87 -14.41 -1.02 10.87
CA VAL A 87 -13.71 -2.22 10.42
C VAL A 87 -13.32 -3.05 11.63
N TYR A 88 -13.81 -4.27 11.68
CA TYR A 88 -13.66 -5.18 12.81
C TYR A 88 -12.70 -6.31 12.42
N PHE A 89 -11.52 -6.30 13.01
CA PHE A 89 -10.52 -7.33 12.82
C PHE A 89 -10.81 -8.50 13.76
N VAL A 90 -11.42 -9.54 13.23
CA VAL A 90 -11.84 -10.71 14.01
C VAL A 90 -10.78 -11.79 13.91
N PHE A 91 -10.18 -12.16 15.05
CA PHE A 91 -9.21 -13.24 15.10
C PHE A 91 -9.86 -14.52 15.58
N GLY A 92 -9.94 -15.51 14.69
CA GLY A 92 -10.63 -16.78 14.81
C GLY A 92 -11.94 -16.83 14.04
N PHE A 93 -12.29 -18.01 13.51
CA PHE A 93 -13.57 -18.29 12.84
C PHE A 93 -14.44 -19.23 13.67
N SER A 94 -13.82 -20.26 14.30
CA SER A 94 -14.52 -21.30 15.09
C SER A 94 -15.61 -22.01 14.25
N ASP A 95 -16.86 -21.99 14.73
CA ASP A 95 -18.04 -22.56 14.08
C ASP A 95 -18.90 -21.51 13.33
N GLY A 96 -18.39 -20.28 13.18
CA GLY A 96 -19.03 -19.15 12.50
C GLY A 96 -20.11 -18.42 13.31
N ARG A 97 -20.53 -18.91 14.48
CA ARG A 97 -21.62 -18.30 15.28
C ARG A 97 -21.23 -16.94 15.82
N TYR A 98 -20.00 -16.75 16.29
CA TYR A 98 -19.50 -15.46 16.76
C TYR A 98 -19.57 -14.41 15.66
N ILE A 99 -19.20 -14.79 14.44
CA ILE A 99 -19.22 -13.91 13.27
C ILE A 99 -20.67 -13.52 12.92
N ARG A 100 -21.61 -14.48 12.93
CA ARG A 100 -23.03 -14.20 12.71
C ARG A 100 -23.61 -13.20 13.69
N GLU A 101 -23.26 -13.32 14.98
CA GLU A 101 -23.77 -12.41 16.01
C GLU A 101 -23.16 -11.01 15.88
N LEU A 102 -21.90 -10.89 15.50
CA LEU A 102 -21.31 -9.59 15.15
C LEU A 102 -21.99 -8.99 13.92
N LEU A 103 -22.17 -9.79 12.87
CA LEU A 103 -22.75 -9.36 11.60
C LEU A 103 -24.19 -8.84 11.75
N LYS A 104 -24.99 -9.42 12.67
CA LYS A 104 -26.35 -8.93 12.98
C LYS A 104 -26.37 -7.49 13.50
N LYS A 105 -25.27 -7.01 14.06
CA LYS A 105 -25.14 -5.63 14.56
C LYS A 105 -24.61 -4.67 13.51
N CYS A 106 -23.98 -5.21 12.45
CA CYS A 106 -23.37 -4.45 11.38
C CYS A 106 -24.41 -3.98 10.35
N ASP A 107 -24.20 -2.79 9.80
CA ASP A 107 -24.88 -2.29 8.61
C ASP A 107 -24.03 -2.46 7.34
N ASP A 108 -24.51 -1.97 6.21
CA ASP A 108 -23.82 -2.11 4.90
C ASP A 108 -22.51 -1.31 4.80
N THR A 109 -22.19 -0.45 5.77
CA THR A 109 -20.97 0.35 5.80
C THR A 109 -19.82 -0.36 6.52
N ASN A 110 -20.12 -1.41 7.28
CA ASN A 110 -19.16 -2.11 8.12
C ASN A 110 -18.43 -3.23 7.36
N LEU A 111 -17.20 -3.50 7.77
CA LEU A 111 -16.39 -4.61 7.29
C LEU A 111 -15.92 -5.49 8.45
N LEU A 112 -16.01 -6.79 8.29
CA LEU A 112 -15.44 -7.79 9.19
C LEU A 112 -14.28 -8.47 8.47
N VAL A 113 -13.06 -8.26 8.95
CA VAL A 113 -11.85 -8.95 8.45
C VAL A 113 -11.58 -10.14 9.35
N VAL A 114 -11.96 -11.32 8.90
CA VAL A 114 -11.91 -12.56 9.70
C VAL A 114 -10.64 -13.32 9.39
N CYS A 115 -9.71 -13.30 10.33
CA CYS A 115 -8.46 -14.06 10.29
C CYS A 115 -8.66 -15.42 10.95
N GLU A 116 -8.54 -16.52 10.19
CA GLU A 116 -8.46 -17.85 10.77
C GLU A 116 -7.02 -18.38 10.65
N PRO A 117 -6.28 -18.51 11.77
CA PRO A 117 -4.88 -18.91 11.75
C PRO A 117 -4.66 -20.38 11.40
N ASN A 118 -5.71 -21.21 11.42
CA ASN A 118 -5.61 -22.65 11.17
C ASN A 118 -6.66 -23.10 10.15
N LEU A 119 -6.23 -23.31 8.93
CA LEU A 119 -7.07 -23.75 7.82
C LEU A 119 -7.85 -25.04 8.10
N LYS A 120 -7.34 -25.94 8.93
CA LYS A 120 -8.05 -27.18 9.31
C LYS A 120 -9.32 -26.90 10.12
N ILE A 121 -9.31 -25.84 10.98
CA ILE A 121 -10.52 -25.40 11.71
C ILE A 121 -11.57 -24.93 10.70
N PHE A 122 -11.19 -24.07 9.76
CA PHE A 122 -12.10 -23.57 8.75
C PHE A 122 -12.66 -24.67 7.85
N ALA A 123 -11.80 -25.57 7.37
CA ALA A 123 -12.20 -26.74 6.58
C ALA A 123 -13.15 -27.65 7.35
N LYS A 124 -12.89 -27.88 8.65
CA LYS A 124 -13.76 -28.66 9.53
C LYS A 124 -15.08 -27.97 9.75
N ALA A 125 -15.10 -26.65 9.98
CA ALA A 125 -16.33 -25.87 10.09
C ALA A 125 -17.19 -25.99 8.82
N CYS A 126 -16.59 -25.85 7.64
CA CYS A 126 -17.27 -26.03 6.36
C CYS A 126 -17.85 -27.44 6.15
N SER A 127 -17.28 -28.46 6.79
CA SER A 127 -17.79 -29.83 6.71
C SER A 127 -18.90 -30.15 7.73
N GLN A 128 -19.05 -29.32 8.76
CA GLN A 128 -19.96 -29.58 9.90
C GLN A 128 -21.16 -28.63 9.95
N PHE A 129 -20.99 -27.40 9.48
CA PHE A 129 -22.00 -26.34 9.62
C PHE A 129 -22.39 -25.77 8.27
N ASP A 130 -23.65 -25.36 8.15
CA ASP A 130 -24.09 -24.54 7.02
C ASP A 130 -23.59 -23.12 7.22
N LEU A 131 -22.69 -22.70 6.33
CA LEU A 131 -21.98 -21.43 6.38
C LEU A 131 -22.25 -20.56 5.15
N GLN A 132 -23.21 -20.97 4.29
CA GLN A 132 -23.48 -20.27 3.02
C GLN A 132 -23.76 -18.80 3.22
N ASP A 133 -24.49 -18.44 4.29
CA ASP A 133 -24.80 -17.06 4.67
C ASP A 133 -23.54 -16.22 4.94
N LEU A 134 -22.54 -16.78 5.63
CA LEU A 134 -21.27 -16.09 5.91
C LEU A 134 -20.35 -16.07 4.70
N LEU A 135 -20.32 -17.17 3.93
CA LEU A 135 -19.40 -17.31 2.79
C LEU A 135 -19.78 -16.43 1.60
N GLN A 136 -21.05 -16.05 1.45
CA GLN A 136 -21.54 -15.14 0.41
C GLN A 136 -21.63 -13.68 0.85
N GLU A 137 -21.42 -13.38 2.13
CA GLU A 137 -21.58 -12.05 2.70
C GLU A 137 -20.43 -11.12 2.29
N ASP A 138 -20.74 -10.08 1.53
CA ASP A 138 -19.73 -9.15 0.96
C ASP A 138 -19.02 -8.30 2.02
N ARG A 139 -19.64 -8.10 3.19
CA ARG A 139 -19.06 -7.38 4.32
C ARG A 139 -18.02 -8.20 5.08
N ILE A 140 -17.85 -9.49 4.80
CA ILE A 140 -16.84 -10.35 5.41
C ILE A 140 -15.67 -10.50 4.45
N ILE A 141 -14.47 -10.22 4.89
CA ILE A 141 -13.23 -10.52 4.19
C ILE A 141 -12.52 -11.63 4.96
N PHE A 142 -12.28 -12.77 4.30
CA PHE A 142 -11.54 -13.87 4.92
C PHE A 142 -10.05 -13.71 4.69
N TYR A 143 -9.29 -13.83 5.77
CA TYR A 143 -7.83 -13.83 5.77
C TYR A 143 -7.30 -15.12 6.38
N PHE A 144 -6.41 -15.77 5.64
CA PHE A 144 -5.78 -17.02 6.05
C PHE A 144 -4.26 -16.86 5.93
N PRO A 145 -3.53 -16.63 7.04
CA PRO A 145 -2.07 -16.44 7.00
C PRO A 145 -1.31 -17.58 6.28
N GLU A 146 -1.80 -18.81 6.38
CA GLU A 146 -1.20 -19.97 5.69
C GLU A 146 -1.33 -19.93 4.15
N LEU A 147 -2.23 -19.12 3.60
CA LEU A 147 -2.45 -19.02 2.14
C LEU A 147 -1.84 -17.78 1.52
N GLU A 148 -1.34 -16.88 2.32
CA GLU A 148 -0.82 -15.60 1.86
C GLU A 148 0.70 -15.58 1.81
N ASP A 149 1.24 -15.38 0.61
CA ASP A 149 2.68 -15.19 0.40
C ASP A 149 3.16 -13.81 0.90
N LYS A 150 2.23 -12.89 1.17
CA LYS A 150 2.50 -11.49 1.55
C LYS A 150 1.73 -11.12 2.82
N GLU A 151 2.37 -11.28 3.98
CA GLU A 151 1.77 -10.86 5.25
C GLU A 151 1.33 -9.39 5.17
N GLY A 152 0.02 -9.16 5.30
CA GLY A 152 -0.57 -7.84 5.43
C GLY A 152 -0.71 -7.00 4.18
N ALA A 153 -0.31 -7.45 2.99
CA ALA A 153 -0.45 -6.65 1.77
C ALA A 153 -1.91 -6.25 1.50
N PHE A 154 -2.85 -7.18 1.68
CA PHE A 154 -4.28 -6.90 1.51
C PHE A 154 -4.84 -5.98 2.61
N LEU A 155 -4.25 -5.96 3.82
CA LEU A 155 -4.67 -5.07 4.91
C LEU A 155 -4.47 -3.59 4.54
N GLN A 156 -3.46 -3.28 3.73
CA GLN A 156 -3.21 -1.92 3.24
C GLN A 156 -4.32 -1.41 2.31
N GLU A 157 -5.02 -2.31 1.62
CA GLU A 157 -6.18 -1.95 0.78
C GLU A 157 -7.44 -1.66 1.63
N ILE A 158 -7.52 -2.24 2.83
CA ILE A 158 -8.66 -2.11 3.73
C ILE A 158 -8.48 -0.96 4.71
N ILE A 159 -7.25 -0.79 5.22
CA ILE A 159 -6.90 0.20 6.24
C ILE A 159 -6.47 1.48 5.54
N ASP A 160 -7.43 2.33 5.26
CA ASP A 160 -7.16 3.69 4.86
C ASP A 160 -7.17 4.65 6.07
N TYR A 161 -6.66 5.85 5.85
CA TYR A 161 -6.54 6.87 6.89
C TYR A 161 -7.89 7.38 7.41
N THR A 162 -8.97 7.25 6.64
CA THR A 162 -10.30 7.75 7.03
C THR A 162 -10.93 6.86 8.08
N ARG A 163 -10.53 5.59 8.13
CA ARG A 163 -11.08 4.57 9.02
C ARG A 163 -10.21 4.21 10.22
N ILE A 164 -8.99 4.80 10.35
CA ILE A 164 -8.05 4.44 11.43
C ILE A 164 -8.69 4.47 12.83
N LYS A 165 -9.55 5.44 13.10
CA LYS A 165 -10.23 5.58 14.40
C LYS A 165 -11.43 4.63 14.58
N LEU A 166 -11.79 3.88 13.55
CA LEU A 166 -12.94 2.97 13.51
C LEU A 166 -12.53 1.51 13.51
N LEU A 167 -11.24 1.23 13.69
CA LEU A 167 -10.71 -0.11 13.73
C LEU A 167 -10.88 -0.68 15.13
N GLU A 168 -11.40 -1.91 15.23
CA GLU A 168 -11.56 -2.61 16.49
C GLU A 168 -11.14 -4.07 16.36
N PHE A 169 -10.41 -4.60 17.36
CA PHE A 169 -10.00 -5.99 17.41
C PHE A 169 -11.01 -6.84 18.18
N CYS A 170 -11.44 -7.93 17.58
CA CYS A 170 -12.39 -8.88 18.13
C CYS A 170 -11.74 -10.28 18.20
N ILE A 171 -11.12 -10.62 19.32
CA ILE A 171 -10.44 -11.91 19.50
C ILE A 171 -11.44 -12.91 20.07
N LEU A 172 -11.63 -14.04 19.35
CA LEU A 172 -12.53 -15.10 19.78
C LEU A 172 -11.97 -15.81 21.04
N PRO A 173 -12.84 -16.28 21.94
CA PRO A 173 -12.40 -17.02 23.12
C PRO A 173 -11.50 -18.21 22.77
N ALA A 174 -10.46 -18.40 23.56
CA ALA A 174 -9.40 -19.41 23.44
C ALA A 174 -8.39 -19.19 22.29
N TYR A 175 -8.68 -18.35 21.29
CA TYR A 175 -7.74 -18.13 20.18
C TYR A 175 -6.48 -17.37 20.59
N ASP A 176 -6.60 -16.41 21.52
CA ASP A 176 -5.47 -15.67 22.09
C ASP A 176 -4.46 -16.56 22.85
N ILE A 177 -4.92 -17.72 23.33
CA ILE A 177 -4.08 -18.68 24.03
C ILE A 177 -3.55 -19.75 23.07
N LEU A 178 -4.41 -20.28 22.20
CA LEU A 178 -4.07 -21.36 21.27
C LEU A 178 -3.13 -20.90 20.16
N TYR A 179 -3.30 -19.67 19.71
CA TYR A 179 -2.60 -19.06 18.56
C TYR A 179 -2.02 -17.70 18.93
N HIS A 180 -1.33 -17.66 20.09
CA HIS A 180 -0.82 -16.42 20.68
C HIS A 180 0.13 -15.68 19.72
N GLU A 181 1.12 -16.40 19.18
CA GLU A 181 2.11 -15.82 18.28
C GLU A 181 1.47 -15.33 16.95
N GLU A 182 0.50 -16.09 16.42
CA GLU A 182 -0.25 -15.72 15.23
C GLU A 182 -1.15 -14.50 15.49
N CYS A 183 -1.75 -14.43 16.69
CA CYS A 183 -2.58 -13.30 17.11
C CYS A 183 -1.74 -12.02 17.22
N GLU A 184 -0.58 -12.08 17.86
CA GLU A 184 0.35 -10.94 17.96
C GLU A 184 0.80 -10.48 16.57
N ARG A 185 1.24 -11.40 15.71
CA ARG A 185 1.63 -11.05 14.32
C ARG A 185 0.50 -10.38 13.54
N TYR A 186 -0.73 -10.88 13.67
CA TYR A 186 -1.89 -10.28 13.00
C TYR A 186 -2.18 -8.87 13.53
N MET A 187 -2.16 -8.69 14.84
CA MET A 187 -2.34 -7.36 15.45
C MET A 187 -1.23 -6.40 15.05
N ASP A 188 0.02 -6.84 15.05
CA ASP A 188 1.15 -6.02 14.63
C ASP A 188 1.04 -5.60 13.16
N ALA A 189 0.63 -6.51 12.27
CA ALA A 189 0.40 -6.19 10.86
C ALA A 189 -0.69 -5.13 10.68
N VAL A 190 -1.81 -5.22 11.41
CA VAL A 190 -2.87 -4.20 11.38
C VAL A 190 -2.36 -2.86 11.93
N LEU A 191 -1.68 -2.87 13.09
CA LEU A 191 -1.13 -1.65 13.70
C LEU A 191 -0.08 -0.99 12.80
N GLU A 192 0.68 -1.77 12.07
CA GLU A 192 1.63 -1.25 11.10
C GLU A 192 0.92 -0.58 9.91
N CYS A 193 -0.11 -1.23 9.36
CA CYS A 193 -0.93 -0.60 8.30
C CYS A 193 -1.57 0.70 8.77
N MET A 194 -2.02 0.77 10.04
CA MET A 194 -2.51 2.02 10.63
C MET A 194 -1.44 3.11 10.70
N ARG A 195 -0.22 2.75 11.11
CA ARG A 195 0.91 3.70 11.13
C ARG A 195 1.24 4.19 9.73
N ASN A 196 1.28 3.28 8.75
CA ASN A 196 1.52 3.63 7.34
C ASN A 196 0.45 4.57 6.79
N ALA A 197 -0.81 4.28 7.06
CA ALA A 197 -1.93 5.13 6.66
C ALA A 197 -1.83 6.54 7.31
N THR A 198 -1.36 6.63 8.56
CA THR A 198 -1.14 7.92 9.24
C THR A 198 0.01 8.70 8.60
N VAL A 199 1.15 8.06 8.31
CA VAL A 199 2.29 8.71 7.65
C VAL A 199 1.90 9.18 6.25
N ASN A 200 1.16 8.36 5.49
CA ASN A 200 0.64 8.73 4.18
C ASN A 200 -0.28 9.95 4.27
N LYS A 201 -1.16 10.00 5.29
CA LYS A 201 -2.01 11.15 5.57
C LYS A 201 -1.19 12.43 5.73
N GLU A 202 -0.18 12.42 6.60
CA GLU A 202 0.65 13.59 6.86
C GLU A 202 1.40 14.03 5.60
N THR A 203 1.88 13.09 4.81
CA THR A 203 2.52 13.36 3.51
C THR A 203 1.55 14.04 2.54
N HIS A 204 0.35 13.51 2.39
CA HIS A 204 -0.68 14.13 1.54
C HIS A 204 -1.06 15.54 2.01
N PHE A 205 -1.15 15.76 3.32
CA PHE A 205 -1.40 17.11 3.85
C PHE A 205 -0.26 18.09 3.60
N ALA A 206 0.99 17.62 3.72
CA ALA A 206 2.16 18.45 3.49
C ALA A 206 2.25 18.92 2.02
N PHE A 207 1.80 18.09 1.09
CA PHE A 207 1.91 18.38 -0.35
C PHE A 207 0.60 18.90 -0.99
N ASP A 208 -0.54 18.82 -0.28
CA ASP A 208 -1.84 19.40 -0.66
C ASP A 208 -2.10 19.37 -2.19
N ARG A 209 -2.23 20.54 -2.83
CA ARG A 209 -2.47 20.68 -4.27
C ARG A 209 -1.27 20.27 -5.14
N LEU A 210 -0.07 20.19 -4.59
CA LEU A 210 1.15 19.89 -5.34
C LEU A 210 1.13 18.49 -5.98
N LEU A 211 0.79 17.47 -5.19
CA LEU A 211 0.74 16.08 -5.69
C LEU A 211 -0.29 15.88 -6.82
N PRO A 212 -1.55 16.37 -6.70
CA PRO A 212 -2.49 16.30 -7.81
C PRO A 212 -2.02 17.01 -9.08
N GLN A 213 -1.36 18.16 -8.97
CA GLN A 213 -0.79 18.86 -10.12
C GLN A 213 0.33 18.07 -10.78
N HIS A 214 1.23 17.47 -9.99
CA HIS A 214 2.28 16.58 -10.49
C HIS A 214 1.67 15.38 -11.21
N MET A 215 0.67 14.73 -10.60
CA MET A 215 -0.04 13.62 -11.23
C MET A 215 -0.61 14.01 -12.60
N LEU A 216 -1.31 15.13 -12.71
CA LEU A 216 -1.85 15.60 -13.98
C LEU A 216 -0.76 15.82 -15.03
N TRP A 217 0.35 16.42 -14.64
CA TRP A 217 1.48 16.59 -15.55
C TRP A 217 2.01 15.24 -16.04
N HIS A 218 2.23 14.30 -15.13
CA HIS A 218 2.71 12.97 -15.49
C HIS A 218 1.71 12.17 -16.32
N MET A 219 0.40 12.27 -16.07
CA MET A 219 -0.63 11.62 -16.88
C MET A 219 -0.50 11.98 -18.37
N LYS A 220 -0.10 13.21 -18.69
CA LYS A 220 0.14 13.66 -20.07
C LYS A 220 1.49 13.15 -20.58
N HIS A 221 2.55 13.30 -19.80
CA HIS A 221 3.91 13.09 -20.26
C HIS A 221 4.28 11.62 -20.41
N MET A 222 3.84 10.76 -19.47
CA MET A 222 4.14 9.33 -19.54
C MET A 222 3.63 8.65 -20.82
N ILE A 223 2.67 9.25 -21.54
CA ILE A 223 2.20 8.76 -22.85
C ILE A 223 3.32 8.74 -23.89
N PHE A 224 4.31 9.62 -23.76
CA PHE A 224 5.38 9.83 -24.76
C PHE A 224 6.69 9.12 -24.42
N TYR A 225 6.79 8.56 -23.22
CA TYR A 225 8.02 7.95 -22.73
C TYR A 225 7.91 6.43 -22.63
N SER A 226 9.02 5.81 -22.32
CA SER A 226 9.12 4.38 -22.04
C SER A 226 8.77 4.06 -20.59
N ASN A 227 8.52 2.82 -20.28
CA ASN A 227 8.35 2.36 -18.91
C ASN A 227 9.46 1.38 -18.48
N ILE A 228 9.58 1.16 -17.18
CA ILE A 228 10.65 0.33 -16.61
C ILE A 228 10.56 -1.15 -17.03
N GLN A 229 9.37 -1.65 -17.41
CA GLN A 229 9.22 -3.02 -17.93
C GLN A 229 9.91 -3.19 -19.28
N GLN A 230 9.88 -2.17 -20.12
CA GLN A 230 10.59 -2.21 -21.42
C GLN A 230 12.12 -2.19 -21.21
N VAL A 231 12.59 -1.44 -20.19
CA VAL A 231 14.00 -1.49 -19.78
C VAL A 231 14.39 -2.89 -19.33
N LYS A 232 13.55 -3.52 -18.49
CA LYS A 232 13.77 -4.92 -18.06
C LYS A 232 13.97 -5.87 -19.24
N GLU A 233 13.13 -5.76 -20.26
CA GLU A 233 13.20 -6.62 -21.44
C GLU A 233 14.51 -6.41 -22.22
N SER A 234 14.97 -5.18 -22.36
CA SER A 234 16.26 -4.85 -23.00
C SER A 234 17.45 -5.30 -22.17
N VAL A 235 17.40 -5.06 -20.85
CA VAL A 235 18.42 -5.46 -19.88
C VAL A 235 18.56 -6.98 -19.82
N LEU A 236 17.46 -7.72 -19.78
CA LEU A 236 17.49 -9.20 -19.76
C LEU A 236 18.11 -9.81 -21.02
N LYS A 237 17.98 -9.15 -22.18
CA LYS A 237 18.63 -9.60 -23.43
C LYS A 237 20.15 -9.53 -23.35
N LYS A 238 20.69 -8.67 -22.48
CA LYS A 238 22.15 -8.48 -22.29
C LYS A 238 22.78 -9.47 -21.30
N ASP A 239 22.01 -10.44 -20.78
CA ASP A 239 22.45 -11.47 -19.82
C ASP A 239 23.12 -10.90 -18.55
N ILE A 240 22.45 -9.92 -17.93
CA ILE A 240 22.95 -9.21 -16.72
C ILE A 240 22.63 -9.91 -15.40
N LYS A 241 22.15 -11.16 -15.43
CA LYS A 241 21.73 -11.88 -14.21
C LYS A 241 22.83 -11.99 -13.15
N ASP A 242 24.10 -11.97 -13.59
CA ASP A 242 25.27 -12.04 -12.73
C ASP A 242 25.94 -10.67 -12.50
N VAL A 243 25.29 -9.57 -12.91
CA VAL A 243 25.76 -8.22 -12.66
C VAL A 243 25.02 -7.69 -11.44
N PRO A 244 25.71 -7.12 -10.42
CA PRO A 244 25.04 -6.54 -9.28
C PRO A 244 24.40 -5.19 -9.62
N ALA A 245 23.26 -4.88 -8.99
CA ALA A 245 22.76 -3.51 -8.91
C ALA A 245 23.33 -2.84 -7.64
N ILE A 246 23.92 -1.67 -7.77
CA ILE A 246 24.43 -0.90 -6.63
C ILE A 246 23.54 0.33 -6.44
N ILE A 247 22.85 0.38 -5.31
CA ILE A 247 21.99 1.50 -4.92
C ILE A 247 22.82 2.48 -4.11
N VAL A 248 22.96 3.70 -4.61
CA VAL A 248 23.72 4.77 -3.99
C VAL A 248 22.77 5.72 -3.27
N SER A 249 22.69 5.57 -1.96
CA SER A 249 21.90 6.43 -1.07
C SER A 249 22.78 7.58 -0.53
N ALA A 250 22.16 8.52 0.19
CA ALA A 250 22.81 9.79 0.55
C ALA A 250 23.24 9.89 2.02
N GLY A 251 23.38 8.77 2.70
CA GLY A 251 23.83 8.75 4.10
C GLY A 251 25.29 9.17 4.28
N PRO A 252 25.70 9.55 5.50
CA PRO A 252 27.05 10.09 5.77
C PRO A 252 28.18 9.11 5.46
N SER A 253 27.95 7.80 5.58
CA SER A 253 28.96 6.77 5.29
C SER A 253 29.37 6.73 3.82
N LEU A 254 28.56 7.27 2.91
CA LEU A 254 28.88 7.36 1.49
C LEU A 254 30.21 8.08 1.25
N ASP A 255 30.54 9.10 2.05
CA ASP A 255 31.78 9.86 1.93
C ASP A 255 33.04 8.98 2.09
N LYS A 256 32.94 7.82 2.75
CA LYS A 256 34.08 6.94 3.01
C LYS A 256 34.49 6.13 1.78
N ASN A 257 33.52 5.66 0.99
CA ASN A 257 33.75 4.63 -0.01
C ASN A 257 33.26 4.97 -1.43
N ILE A 258 32.55 6.09 -1.64
CA ILE A 258 31.99 6.49 -2.94
C ILE A 258 33.04 6.49 -4.08
N TYR A 259 34.28 6.86 -3.81
CA TYR A 259 35.36 6.90 -4.81
C TYR A 259 35.72 5.53 -5.38
N LEU A 260 35.40 4.44 -4.65
CA LEU A 260 35.65 3.07 -5.10
C LEU A 260 34.69 2.66 -6.24
N LEU A 261 33.52 3.30 -6.32
CA LEU A 261 32.53 3.01 -7.38
C LEU A 261 33.09 3.19 -8.80
N LYS A 262 34.14 3.99 -8.99
CA LYS A 262 34.81 4.06 -10.30
C LYS A 262 35.29 2.71 -10.80
N LYS A 263 35.64 1.79 -9.90
CA LYS A 263 36.09 0.44 -10.26
C LYS A 263 34.91 -0.49 -10.62
N ALA A 264 33.69 -0.13 -10.20
CA ALA A 264 32.45 -0.87 -10.49
C ALA A 264 31.76 -0.37 -11.77
N HIS A 265 32.12 0.83 -12.26
CA HIS A 265 31.53 1.43 -13.46
C HIS A 265 31.70 0.50 -14.67
N GLY A 266 30.59 0.24 -15.39
CA GLY A 266 30.54 -0.73 -16.49
C GLY A 266 30.56 -2.21 -16.06
N LYS A 267 30.59 -2.51 -14.75
CA LYS A 267 30.57 -3.86 -14.18
C LYS A 267 29.45 -4.08 -13.16
N ALA A 268 28.73 -3.03 -12.82
CA ALA A 268 27.56 -3.04 -12.00
C ALA A 268 26.53 -2.06 -12.61
N PHE A 269 25.25 -2.26 -12.35
CA PHE A 269 24.21 -1.30 -12.66
C PHE A 269 24.05 -0.35 -11.50
N ILE A 270 24.44 0.91 -11.67
CA ILE A 270 24.48 1.91 -10.61
C ILE A 270 23.18 2.72 -10.61
N ILE A 271 22.41 2.61 -9.54
CA ILE A 271 21.18 3.37 -9.30
C ILE A 271 21.48 4.42 -8.22
N ALA A 272 21.52 5.69 -8.59
CA ALA A 272 21.66 6.78 -7.63
C ALA A 272 20.28 7.34 -7.25
N VAL A 273 20.06 7.62 -5.96
CA VAL A 273 18.92 8.43 -5.55
C VAL A 273 19.21 9.91 -5.80
N ASP A 274 18.19 10.74 -5.95
CA ASP A 274 18.30 12.16 -6.24
C ASP A 274 19.25 12.91 -5.28
N ALA A 275 19.12 12.66 -3.98
CA ALA A 275 19.98 13.26 -2.96
C ALA A 275 21.47 12.84 -3.09
N SER A 276 21.77 11.67 -3.65
CA SER A 276 23.15 11.20 -3.84
C SER A 276 23.76 11.59 -5.20
N ALA A 277 22.96 12.12 -6.13
CA ALA A 277 23.36 12.40 -7.50
C ALA A 277 24.62 13.27 -7.56
N ARG A 278 24.64 14.38 -6.79
CA ARG A 278 25.79 15.29 -6.73
C ARG A 278 27.05 14.60 -6.21
N THR A 279 26.97 13.89 -5.08
CA THR A 279 28.11 13.18 -4.49
C THR A 279 28.66 12.14 -5.47
N THR A 280 27.79 11.39 -6.12
CA THR A 280 28.16 10.35 -7.09
C THR A 280 28.90 10.92 -8.30
N LEU A 281 28.36 11.97 -8.91
CA LEU A 281 28.97 12.62 -10.07
C LEU A 281 30.27 13.35 -9.73
N MET A 282 30.33 14.04 -8.59
CA MET A 282 31.57 14.68 -8.11
C MET A 282 32.67 13.66 -7.80
N ALA A 283 32.30 12.45 -7.36
CA ALA A 283 33.25 11.36 -7.24
C ALA A 283 33.73 10.81 -8.60
N GLY A 284 33.20 11.34 -9.71
CA GLY A 284 33.56 10.94 -11.08
C GLY A 284 32.93 9.59 -11.47
N VAL A 285 31.79 9.26 -10.88
CA VAL A 285 30.98 8.09 -11.23
C VAL A 285 29.70 8.57 -11.89
N ARG A 286 29.40 8.02 -13.06
CA ARG A 286 28.16 8.28 -13.77
C ARG A 286 27.18 7.15 -13.45
N PRO A 287 26.03 7.41 -12.80
CA PRO A 287 25.02 6.37 -12.57
C PRO A 287 24.33 5.97 -13.87
N ASP A 288 23.91 4.72 -13.97
CA ASP A 288 23.12 4.20 -15.09
C ASP A 288 21.66 4.63 -14.98
N LEU A 289 21.15 4.78 -13.75
CA LEU A 289 19.79 5.21 -13.48
C LEU A 289 19.78 6.17 -12.30
N LEU A 290 19.06 7.27 -12.43
CA LEU A 290 18.77 8.20 -11.35
C LEU A 290 17.30 8.03 -10.93
N CYS A 291 17.07 7.67 -9.67
CA CYS A 291 15.74 7.51 -9.11
C CYS A 291 15.35 8.79 -8.36
N SER A 292 14.20 9.38 -8.70
CA SER A 292 13.65 10.53 -8.00
C SER A 292 12.14 10.38 -7.87
N VAL A 293 11.63 10.52 -6.65
CA VAL A 293 10.20 10.42 -6.34
C VAL A 293 9.71 11.56 -5.47
N ASP A 294 10.62 12.32 -4.86
CA ASP A 294 10.26 13.42 -3.97
C ASP A 294 9.60 14.56 -4.76
N PRO A 295 8.33 14.91 -4.43
CA PRO A 295 7.64 16.05 -5.05
C PRO A 295 8.35 17.38 -4.85
N ASN A 296 9.17 17.50 -3.80
CA ASN A 296 9.94 18.68 -3.45
C ASN A 296 11.45 18.51 -3.64
N SER A 297 11.88 17.51 -4.46
CA SER A 297 13.31 17.33 -4.72
C SER A 297 13.98 18.66 -5.09
N PRO A 298 15.00 19.11 -4.32
CA PRO A 298 15.53 20.45 -4.50
C PRO A 298 16.37 20.59 -5.77
N ASP A 299 16.16 21.67 -6.54
CA ASP A 299 16.93 21.99 -7.76
C ASP A 299 18.47 21.97 -7.53
N ARG A 300 18.91 22.34 -6.32
CA ARG A 300 20.33 22.36 -5.94
C ARG A 300 21.02 20.99 -5.90
N PHE A 301 20.27 19.87 -5.85
CA PHE A 301 20.87 18.54 -6.02
C PHE A 301 21.47 18.35 -7.40
N PHE A 302 20.96 19.06 -8.40
CA PHE A 302 21.26 18.87 -9.82
C PHE A 302 21.97 20.04 -10.47
N THR A 303 21.83 21.25 -9.92
CA THR A 303 22.36 22.49 -10.51
C THR A 303 23.86 22.40 -10.79
N GLY A 304 24.27 22.66 -12.04
CA GLY A 304 25.65 22.64 -12.49
C GLY A 304 26.23 21.24 -12.75
N LEU A 305 25.41 20.21 -12.71
CA LEU A 305 25.78 18.85 -13.11
C LEU A 305 25.46 18.61 -14.57
N ASP A 306 26.27 17.80 -15.23
CA ASP A 306 25.96 17.23 -16.54
C ASP A 306 25.18 15.93 -16.37
N LEU A 307 23.89 15.96 -16.73
CA LEU A 307 22.93 14.86 -16.55
C LEU A 307 22.38 14.35 -17.89
N ASP A 308 22.92 14.83 -19.02
CA ASP A 308 22.35 14.64 -20.33
C ASP A 308 22.19 13.18 -20.77
N ASP A 309 23.16 12.32 -20.40
CA ASP A 309 23.14 10.90 -20.76
C ASP A 309 22.73 10.00 -19.58
N ILE A 310 22.09 10.54 -18.54
CA ILE A 310 21.60 9.75 -17.42
C ILE A 310 20.13 9.45 -17.59
N TYR A 311 19.78 8.18 -17.45
CA TYR A 311 18.38 7.73 -17.45
C TYR A 311 17.74 8.04 -16.10
N TRP A 312 16.47 8.47 -16.14
CA TRP A 312 15.70 8.78 -14.95
C TRP A 312 14.56 7.78 -14.75
N ALA A 313 14.40 7.26 -13.56
CA ALA A 313 13.19 6.57 -13.16
C ALA A 313 12.26 7.57 -12.49
N GLY A 314 11.06 7.75 -13.05
CA GLY A 314 10.06 8.69 -12.57
C GLY A 314 8.69 8.04 -12.39
N ASN A 315 7.89 8.61 -11.49
CA ASN A 315 6.51 8.22 -11.24
C ASN A 315 5.59 9.45 -11.17
N ASN A 316 4.33 9.25 -10.80
CA ASN A 316 3.33 10.31 -10.75
C ASN A 316 3.59 11.41 -9.71
N TRP A 317 4.55 11.24 -8.80
CA TRP A 317 4.88 12.18 -7.73
C TRP A 317 6.16 12.96 -7.96
N THR A 318 7.06 12.42 -8.79
CA THR A 318 8.34 13.05 -9.10
C THR A 318 8.15 14.52 -9.49
N ASN A 319 9.01 15.40 -9.00
CA ASN A 319 8.94 16.83 -9.29
C ASN A 319 9.06 17.12 -10.81
N PRO A 320 7.98 17.59 -11.49
CA PRO A 320 8.01 17.86 -12.93
C PRO A 320 9.03 18.91 -13.35
N GLU A 321 9.30 19.91 -12.50
CA GLU A 321 10.25 20.97 -12.83
C GLU A 321 11.69 20.47 -12.88
N ILE A 322 12.01 19.48 -12.03
CA ILE A 322 13.30 18.79 -12.08
C ILE A 322 13.42 17.96 -13.36
N LEU A 323 12.40 17.19 -13.69
CA LEU A 323 12.41 16.37 -14.90
C LEU A 323 12.51 17.23 -16.17
N LYS A 324 11.73 18.31 -16.28
CA LYS A 324 11.77 19.25 -17.42
C LYS A 324 13.15 19.86 -17.61
N LYS A 325 13.84 20.15 -16.51
CA LYS A 325 15.11 20.88 -16.56
C LYS A 325 16.31 19.97 -16.81
N TYR A 326 16.27 18.73 -16.30
CA TYR A 326 17.45 17.88 -16.22
C TYR A 326 17.31 16.52 -16.89
N ALA A 327 16.10 15.97 -17.03
CA ALA A 327 15.91 14.63 -17.55
C ALA A 327 15.65 14.65 -19.06
N LYS A 328 16.56 14.06 -19.85
CA LYS A 328 16.34 13.80 -21.27
C LYS A 328 15.61 12.49 -21.51
N HIS A 329 15.87 11.48 -20.68
CA HIS A 329 15.38 10.13 -20.83
C HIS A 329 14.69 9.68 -19.55
N ILE A 330 13.39 9.38 -19.62
CA ILE A 330 12.58 9.02 -18.46
C ILE A 330 11.95 7.65 -18.69
N PHE A 331 12.13 6.75 -17.73
CA PHE A 331 11.43 5.47 -17.66
C PHE A 331 10.39 5.53 -16.55
N TYR A 332 9.12 5.40 -16.93
CA TYR A 332 8.01 5.49 -15.98
C TYR A 332 7.72 4.17 -15.29
N TYR A 333 7.36 4.27 -14.03
CA TYR A 333 6.71 3.23 -13.24
C TYR A 333 5.58 3.85 -12.43
N GLY A 334 4.75 3.04 -11.81
CA GLY A 334 3.60 3.51 -11.06
C GLY A 334 3.49 2.89 -9.69
N TYR A 335 2.42 3.26 -8.99
CA TYR A 335 1.98 2.63 -7.77
C TYR A 335 0.67 1.87 -8.00
N TYR A 336 0.46 0.81 -7.22
CA TYR A 336 -0.82 0.11 -7.21
C TYR A 336 -1.95 1.05 -6.81
N GLY A 337 -3.15 0.83 -7.35
CA GLY A 337 -4.33 1.65 -7.06
C GLY A 337 -4.40 2.99 -7.81
N ASN A 338 -3.48 3.29 -8.71
CA ASN A 338 -3.55 4.48 -9.56
C ASN A 338 -4.43 4.22 -10.79
N THR A 339 -5.58 4.86 -10.85
CA THR A 339 -6.59 4.71 -11.91
C THR A 339 -6.07 5.03 -13.31
N TRP A 340 -5.13 5.99 -13.45
CA TRP A 340 -4.54 6.27 -14.74
C TRP A 340 -3.62 5.13 -15.22
N ASN A 341 -2.88 4.51 -14.31
CA ASN A 341 -2.05 3.35 -14.64
C ASN A 341 -2.90 2.18 -15.16
N GLU A 342 -4.10 1.98 -14.60
CA GLU A 342 -5.05 0.98 -15.10
C GLU A 342 -5.52 1.29 -16.54
N VAL A 343 -5.74 2.56 -16.85
CA VAL A 343 -6.08 3.00 -18.21
C VAL A 343 -4.92 2.72 -19.18
N LEU A 344 -3.68 3.02 -18.79
CA LEU A 344 -2.48 2.72 -19.58
C LEU A 344 -2.30 1.21 -19.77
N GLN A 345 -2.41 0.42 -18.70
CA GLN A 345 -2.32 -1.03 -18.73
C GLN A 345 -3.32 -1.65 -19.71
N LYS A 346 -4.57 -1.20 -19.67
CA LYS A 346 -5.62 -1.69 -20.58
C LYS A 346 -5.29 -1.42 -22.05
N GLU A 347 -4.66 -0.30 -22.34
CA GLU A 347 -4.25 0.05 -23.71
C GLU A 347 -2.98 -0.71 -24.13
N LEU A 348 -2.05 -0.90 -23.23
CA LEU A 348 -0.81 -1.66 -23.43
C LEU A 348 -1.06 -3.16 -23.64
N GLN A 349 -2.16 -3.70 -23.12
CA GLN A 349 -2.49 -5.14 -23.07
C GLN A 349 -1.48 -5.98 -22.26
N TYR A 350 -0.72 -5.36 -21.36
CA TYR A 350 0.14 -6.00 -20.36
C TYR A 350 0.14 -5.16 -19.06
N PRO A 351 0.55 -5.75 -17.92
CA PRO A 351 0.58 -5.04 -16.65
C PRO A 351 1.47 -3.79 -16.71
N PHE A 352 0.94 -2.64 -16.29
CA PHE A 352 1.78 -1.46 -16.08
C PHE A 352 2.71 -1.71 -14.88
N PRO A 353 4.01 -1.37 -14.98
CA PRO A 353 4.97 -1.66 -13.93
C PRO A 353 4.67 -0.83 -12.68
N ASN A 354 4.06 -1.45 -11.67
CA ASN A 354 3.74 -0.81 -10.39
C ASN A 354 4.63 -1.36 -9.28
N VAL A 355 5.12 -0.49 -8.41
CA VAL A 355 5.90 -0.84 -7.23
C VAL A 355 5.09 -0.59 -5.95
N ALA A 356 5.40 -1.33 -4.89
CA ALA A 356 4.89 -1.05 -3.56
C ALA A 356 5.79 0.03 -2.91
N PRO A 357 5.26 1.21 -2.54
CA PRO A 357 6.07 2.28 -1.99
C PRO A 357 6.64 1.89 -0.62
N GLY A 358 7.91 2.22 -0.40
CA GLY A 358 8.59 2.03 0.88
C GLY A 358 8.83 3.32 1.65
N GLY A 359 8.36 4.46 1.12
CA GLY A 359 8.40 5.77 1.76
C GLY A 359 9.70 6.55 1.57
N SER A 360 10.72 5.98 0.92
CA SER A 360 11.96 6.70 0.57
C SER A 360 12.39 6.41 -0.86
N VAL A 361 13.18 7.32 -1.45
CA VAL A 361 13.72 7.12 -2.81
C VAL A 361 14.57 5.86 -2.91
N SER A 362 15.31 5.50 -1.85
CA SER A 362 16.14 4.29 -1.83
C SER A 362 15.32 2.99 -1.77
N THR A 363 14.18 2.98 -1.10
CA THR A 363 13.27 1.82 -1.12
C THR A 363 12.65 1.62 -2.50
N GLU A 364 12.37 2.70 -3.21
CA GLU A 364 11.93 2.63 -4.61
C GLU A 364 13.03 2.12 -5.53
N ALA A 365 14.26 2.63 -5.38
CA ALA A 365 15.42 2.15 -6.13
C ALA A 365 15.63 0.64 -5.93
N PHE A 366 15.42 0.14 -4.70
CA PHE A 366 15.46 -1.30 -4.41
C PHE A 366 14.38 -2.08 -5.19
N MET A 367 13.13 -1.59 -5.17
CA MET A 367 12.04 -2.22 -5.92
C MET A 367 12.28 -2.16 -7.43
N LEU A 368 12.87 -1.08 -7.95
CA LEU A 368 13.26 -0.97 -9.35
C LEU A 368 14.35 -1.98 -9.72
N ALA A 369 15.37 -2.17 -8.87
CA ALA A 369 16.41 -3.18 -9.08
C ALA A 369 15.80 -4.61 -9.14
N LEU A 370 14.88 -4.94 -8.24
CA LEU A 370 14.13 -6.20 -8.26
C LEU A 370 13.30 -6.34 -9.54
N MET A 371 12.56 -5.31 -9.91
CA MET A 371 11.71 -5.30 -11.10
C MET A 371 12.53 -5.47 -12.38
N LEU A 372 13.71 -4.87 -12.45
CA LEU A 372 14.65 -5.06 -13.56
C LEU A 372 15.24 -6.47 -13.62
N GLY A 373 15.15 -7.24 -12.53
CA GLY A 373 15.54 -8.64 -12.48
C GLY A 373 16.96 -8.89 -11.97
N PHE A 374 17.56 -7.93 -11.30
CA PHE A 374 18.85 -8.12 -10.63
C PHE A 374 18.73 -9.10 -9.46
N ARG A 375 19.69 -10.01 -9.34
CA ARG A 375 19.72 -11.04 -8.29
C ARG A 375 20.65 -10.70 -7.13
N THR A 376 21.54 -9.74 -7.32
CA THR A 376 22.42 -9.20 -6.28
C THR A 376 22.18 -7.70 -6.22
N ILE A 377 21.71 -7.22 -5.07
CA ILE A 377 21.48 -5.80 -4.80
C ILE A 377 22.44 -5.37 -3.69
N VAL A 378 23.20 -4.32 -3.94
CA VAL A 378 24.19 -3.77 -3.01
C VAL A 378 23.73 -2.40 -2.56
N LEU A 379 23.72 -2.17 -1.25
CA LEU A 379 23.37 -0.89 -0.64
C LEU A 379 24.65 -0.17 -0.22
N ILE A 380 24.80 1.10 -0.58
CA ILE A 380 25.88 2.00 -0.10
C ILE A 380 25.29 3.34 0.31
N GLY A 381 25.87 3.95 1.36
CA GLY A 381 25.33 5.19 1.93
C GLY A 381 23.89 5.04 2.48
N GLN A 382 23.49 3.83 2.83
CA GLN A 382 22.17 3.51 3.38
C GLN A 382 22.22 3.49 4.91
N ASP A 383 22.68 4.57 5.51
CA ASP A 383 22.96 4.66 6.95
C ASP A 383 21.72 4.43 7.84
N LEU A 384 20.58 4.99 7.50
CA LEU A 384 19.33 4.89 8.28
C LEU A 384 19.51 5.28 9.76
N ALA A 385 20.55 6.06 10.03
CA ALA A 385 20.93 6.59 11.34
C ALA A 385 21.79 7.86 11.15
N PHE A 386 21.92 8.64 12.22
CA PHE A 386 22.79 9.82 12.25
C PHE A 386 24.23 9.41 12.54
N THR A 387 24.86 8.76 11.58
CA THR A 387 26.24 8.27 11.70
C THR A 387 27.22 9.42 11.90
N GLY A 388 27.94 9.38 13.02
CA GLY A 388 28.83 10.48 13.40
C GLY A 388 28.13 11.80 13.74
N GLY A 389 26.83 11.76 14.07
CA GLY A 389 26.01 12.94 14.37
C GLY A 389 25.65 13.77 13.12
N VAL A 390 25.71 13.15 11.93
CA VAL A 390 25.41 13.81 10.65
C VAL A 390 24.27 13.08 9.96
N SER A 391 23.40 13.85 9.30
CA SER A 391 22.20 13.28 8.64
C SER A 391 22.49 12.76 7.22
N HIS A 392 23.39 13.40 6.48
CA HIS A 392 23.65 13.11 5.07
C HIS A 392 25.12 13.30 4.68
N THR A 393 25.49 12.80 3.50
CA THR A 393 26.81 12.99 2.88
C THR A 393 27.13 14.48 2.68
N LYS A 394 28.41 14.83 2.75
CA LYS A 394 28.91 16.21 2.53
C LYS A 394 28.55 16.79 1.17
N GLY A 395 28.37 15.95 0.15
CA GLY A 395 28.00 16.40 -1.19
C GLY A 395 26.62 17.07 -1.26
N ILE A 396 25.72 16.82 -0.30
CA ILE A 396 24.46 17.53 -0.16
C ILE A 396 24.69 18.96 0.36
N GLY A 397 25.74 19.18 1.16
CA GLY A 397 26.05 20.46 1.76
C GLY A 397 24.89 21.03 2.57
N ASP A 398 24.75 22.37 2.55
CA ASP A 398 23.63 23.08 3.22
C ASP A 398 22.28 22.89 2.53
N ALA A 399 22.18 21.89 1.65
CA ALA A 399 20.96 21.65 0.87
C ALA A 399 19.74 21.31 1.74
N LEU A 400 19.93 20.74 2.91
CA LEU A 400 18.86 20.41 3.86
C LEU A 400 18.81 21.36 5.07
N GLY A 401 19.57 22.47 5.03
CA GLY A 401 19.69 23.39 6.14
C GLY A 401 20.77 22.99 7.16
N ASP A 402 20.70 23.58 8.36
CA ASP A 402 21.63 23.27 9.45
C ASP A 402 21.38 21.84 9.97
N ASN A 403 22.45 21.01 10.00
CA ASN A 403 22.36 19.62 10.43
C ASN A 403 21.85 19.47 11.87
N ASP A 404 22.31 20.35 12.77
CA ASP A 404 21.91 20.28 14.19
C ASP A 404 20.43 20.68 14.38
N GLU A 405 19.96 21.67 13.63
CA GLU A 405 18.55 22.05 13.64
C GLU A 405 17.68 20.94 13.05
N TYR A 406 18.13 20.33 11.96
CA TYR A 406 17.46 19.18 11.35
C TYR A 406 17.30 18.03 12.35
N ILE A 407 18.38 17.60 13.01
CA ILE A 407 18.33 16.50 13.99
C ILE A 407 17.46 16.88 15.20
N LYS A 408 17.60 18.09 15.73
CA LYS A 408 16.79 18.57 16.88
C LYS A 408 15.28 18.65 16.58
N SER A 409 14.92 18.82 15.32
CA SER A 409 13.50 18.82 14.90
C SER A 409 12.86 17.43 14.87
N ARG A 410 13.68 16.35 15.00
CA ARG A 410 13.22 14.95 14.88
C ARG A 410 13.00 14.31 16.24
N GLN A 411 12.06 13.35 16.27
CA GLN A 411 11.90 12.48 17.43
C GLN A 411 12.98 11.38 17.38
N ILE A 412 14.01 11.54 18.20
CA ILE A 412 15.17 10.65 18.21
C ILE A 412 14.84 9.36 18.95
N ILE A 413 15.25 8.25 18.36
CA ILE A 413 15.23 6.90 18.95
C ILE A 413 16.61 6.26 18.76
N GLU A 414 16.84 5.13 19.42
CA GLU A 414 18.08 4.37 19.33
C GLU A 414 17.93 3.17 18.40
N VAL A 415 19.02 2.82 17.71
CA VAL A 415 19.10 1.66 16.81
C VAL A 415 20.49 1.03 16.92
N GLU A 416 20.57 -0.29 16.77
CA GLU A 416 21.85 -1.01 16.69
C GLU A 416 22.53 -0.72 15.34
N GLY A 417 23.79 -0.32 15.41
CA GLY A 417 24.66 -0.12 14.26
C GLY A 417 25.30 -1.41 13.74
N ILE A 418 25.97 -1.32 12.57
CA ILE A 418 26.62 -2.49 11.94
C ILE A 418 27.72 -3.13 12.80
N ASP A 419 28.39 -2.36 13.62
CA ASP A 419 29.47 -2.81 14.53
C ASP A 419 28.96 -3.13 15.95
N GLY A 420 27.62 -3.14 16.16
CA GLY A 420 26.97 -3.40 17.45
C GLY A 420 26.92 -2.20 18.39
N GLU A 421 27.35 -1.03 17.95
CA GLU A 421 27.19 0.24 18.67
C GLU A 421 25.73 0.73 18.66
N ILE A 422 25.37 1.56 19.62
CA ILE A 422 24.04 2.20 19.63
C ILE A 422 24.14 3.55 18.92
N LEU A 423 23.35 3.71 17.87
CA LEU A 423 23.26 4.93 17.06
C LEU A 423 21.93 5.64 17.29
N GLN A 424 21.94 6.95 17.09
CA GLN A 424 20.70 7.73 17.03
C GLN A 424 20.08 7.65 15.63
N THR A 425 18.78 7.50 15.58
CA THR A 425 17.96 7.57 14.37
C THR A 425 16.66 8.28 14.66
N ASP A 426 15.80 8.51 13.67
CA ASP A 426 14.44 8.97 13.86
C ASP A 426 13.42 7.90 13.42
N TYR A 427 12.15 8.12 13.74
CA TYR A 427 11.09 7.19 13.36
C TYR A 427 10.97 6.98 11.85
N GLN A 428 11.26 7.99 11.04
CA GLN A 428 11.18 7.90 9.59
C GLN A 428 12.29 6.98 9.04
N MET A 429 13.53 7.18 9.47
CA MET A 429 14.65 6.32 9.07
C MET A 429 14.49 4.89 9.63
N TRP A 430 14.02 4.76 10.88
CA TRP A 430 13.70 3.46 11.47
C TRP A 430 12.62 2.72 10.67
N PHE A 431 11.60 3.44 10.21
CA PHE A 431 10.55 2.88 9.35
C PHE A 431 11.12 2.36 8.03
N TYR A 432 12.01 3.11 7.39
CA TYR A 432 12.69 2.65 6.18
C TYR A 432 13.56 1.42 6.43
N LYS A 433 14.24 1.35 7.59
CA LYS A 433 15.00 0.16 8.02
C LYS A 433 14.10 -1.07 8.09
N GLN A 434 12.96 -0.95 8.78
CA GLN A 434 11.99 -2.04 8.89
C GLN A 434 11.46 -2.49 7.52
N TRP A 435 11.26 -1.53 6.61
CA TRP A 435 10.83 -1.86 5.26
C TRP A 435 11.90 -2.69 4.51
N PHE A 436 13.17 -2.30 4.57
CA PHE A 436 14.26 -3.07 3.96
C PHE A 436 14.34 -4.48 4.53
N GLU A 437 14.28 -4.64 5.83
CA GLU A 437 14.33 -5.95 6.50
C GLU A 437 13.18 -6.88 6.08
N LYS A 438 11.99 -6.31 5.91
CA LYS A 438 10.83 -7.04 5.39
C LYS A 438 11.00 -7.42 3.92
N ALA A 439 11.43 -6.46 3.09
CA ALA A 439 11.67 -6.71 1.68
C ALA A 439 12.76 -7.79 1.50
N ILE A 440 13.85 -7.72 2.23
CA ILE A 440 14.93 -8.73 2.19
C ILE A 440 14.40 -10.11 2.59
N ARG A 441 13.64 -10.20 3.67
CA ARG A 441 13.04 -11.46 4.14
C ARG A 441 12.06 -12.02 3.12
N PHE A 442 11.25 -11.16 2.51
CA PHE A 442 10.24 -11.54 1.53
C PHE A 442 10.88 -12.09 0.24
N TYR A 443 11.91 -11.41 -0.28
CA TYR A 443 12.58 -11.76 -1.53
C TYR A 443 13.82 -12.64 -1.35
N LYS A 444 14.05 -13.23 -0.17
CA LYS A 444 15.28 -14.00 0.18
C LYS A 444 15.63 -15.14 -0.79
N ASP A 445 14.62 -15.73 -1.44
CA ASP A 445 14.82 -16.82 -2.40
C ASP A 445 15.05 -16.31 -3.85
N GLU A 446 14.82 -15.02 -4.10
CA GLU A 446 14.94 -14.38 -5.41
C GLU A 446 16.18 -13.48 -5.51
N VAL A 447 16.55 -12.81 -4.43
CA VAL A 447 17.60 -11.80 -4.41
C VAL A 447 18.49 -11.93 -3.18
N ARG A 448 19.79 -11.73 -3.40
CA ARG A 448 20.82 -11.57 -2.38
C ARG A 448 21.07 -10.07 -2.16
N VAL A 449 20.97 -9.63 -0.92
CA VAL A 449 21.17 -8.23 -0.56
C VAL A 449 22.45 -8.08 0.26
N ILE A 450 23.31 -7.17 -0.16
CA ILE A 450 24.59 -6.87 0.49
C ILE A 450 24.55 -5.43 1.00
N ASP A 451 24.80 -5.25 2.28
CA ASP A 451 25.01 -3.92 2.86
C ASP A 451 26.51 -3.60 2.86
N ALA A 452 26.91 -2.71 1.96
CA ALA A 452 28.26 -2.21 1.81
C ALA A 452 28.32 -0.71 2.19
N THR A 453 27.44 -0.27 3.07
CA THR A 453 27.38 1.10 3.60
C THR A 453 28.63 1.45 4.43
N GLU A 454 29.19 0.47 5.13
CA GLU A 454 30.35 0.62 6.03
C GLU A 454 30.10 1.64 7.16
N GLY A 455 28.86 1.66 7.66
CA GLY A 455 28.36 2.49 8.76
C GLY A 455 26.85 2.45 8.85
N GLY A 456 26.27 3.16 9.82
CA GLY A 456 24.82 3.26 9.99
C GLY A 456 24.18 2.08 10.74
N ALA A 457 22.85 2.06 10.69
CA ALA A 457 22.04 1.05 11.36
C ALA A 457 22.18 -0.31 10.67
N ARG A 458 22.26 -1.37 11.45
CA ARG A 458 22.30 -2.74 10.94
C ARG A 458 20.95 -3.10 10.31
N ILE A 459 20.96 -3.50 9.05
CA ILE A 459 19.81 -3.99 8.31
C ILE A 459 19.78 -5.52 8.41
N GLU A 460 18.83 -6.08 9.15
CA GLU A 460 18.74 -7.53 9.33
C GLU A 460 18.46 -8.25 8.00
N GLY A 461 19.16 -9.36 7.78
CA GLY A 461 19.04 -10.17 6.58
C GLY A 461 19.95 -9.74 5.43
N ALA A 462 20.55 -8.54 5.47
CA ALA A 462 21.58 -8.15 4.52
C ALA A 462 22.95 -8.73 4.93
N GLU A 463 23.74 -9.14 3.93
CA GLU A 463 25.13 -9.55 4.15
C GLU A 463 26.02 -8.31 4.33
N LEU A 464 26.81 -8.26 5.39
CA LEU A 464 27.75 -7.16 5.61
C LEU A 464 29.05 -7.43 4.84
N CYS A 465 29.42 -6.50 3.95
CA CYS A 465 30.66 -6.51 3.20
C CYS A 465 31.20 -5.09 3.05
N THR A 466 32.49 -4.95 2.79
CA THR A 466 33.03 -3.67 2.31
C THR A 466 32.73 -3.49 0.82
N LEU A 467 32.59 -2.26 0.36
CA LEU A 467 32.41 -1.99 -1.08
C LEU A 467 33.58 -2.52 -1.91
N GLU A 468 34.79 -2.52 -1.37
CA GLU A 468 35.97 -3.06 -2.05
C GLU A 468 35.85 -4.56 -2.27
N GLU A 469 35.39 -5.34 -1.27
CA GLU A 469 35.13 -6.77 -1.41
C GLU A 469 34.03 -7.07 -2.41
N VAL A 470 32.94 -6.29 -2.40
CA VAL A 470 31.85 -6.40 -3.39
C VAL A 470 32.39 -6.19 -4.80
N ILE A 471 33.17 -5.14 -5.03
CA ILE A 471 33.75 -4.86 -6.35
C ILE A 471 34.65 -6.01 -6.82
N GLN A 472 35.47 -6.57 -5.93
CA GLN A 472 36.35 -7.68 -6.28
C GLN A 472 35.60 -8.99 -6.59
N LYS A 473 34.52 -9.28 -5.85
CA LYS A 473 33.81 -10.55 -5.94
C LYS A 473 32.66 -10.53 -6.96
N GLU A 474 31.91 -9.44 -7.02
CA GLU A 474 30.66 -9.36 -7.77
C GLU A 474 30.79 -8.59 -9.09
N CYS A 475 31.64 -7.55 -9.16
CA CYS A 475 31.81 -6.73 -10.36
C CYS A 475 32.85 -7.32 -11.33
N THR A 476 32.62 -8.54 -11.79
CA THR A 476 33.60 -9.32 -12.58
C THR A 476 33.35 -9.29 -14.09
N LYS A 477 32.13 -8.93 -14.52
CA LYS A 477 31.73 -8.87 -15.94
C LYS A 477 31.67 -7.43 -16.41
N GLU A 478 32.27 -7.12 -17.56
CA GLU A 478 32.09 -5.82 -18.22
C GLU A 478 30.82 -5.81 -19.06
N MET A 479 30.06 -4.74 -18.95
CA MET A 479 28.81 -4.53 -19.68
C MET A 479 28.72 -3.08 -20.18
N ASP A 480 28.35 -2.94 -21.44
CA ASP A 480 27.95 -1.65 -21.99
C ASP A 480 26.48 -1.41 -21.75
N MET A 481 26.18 -0.55 -20.78
CA MET A 481 24.81 -0.18 -20.40
C MET A 481 24.32 1.08 -21.12
N TYR A 482 25.21 1.82 -21.79
CA TYR A 482 24.88 3.11 -22.40
C TYR A 482 24.05 3.00 -23.70
N ALA A 483 23.86 1.80 -24.23
CA ALA A 483 23.07 1.59 -25.43
C ALA A 483 21.57 1.32 -25.16
N LEU A 484 21.06 1.58 -23.95
CA LEU A 484 19.65 1.32 -23.61
C LEU A 484 18.69 2.20 -24.41
N GLU A 485 19.08 3.44 -24.71
CA GLU A 485 18.22 4.41 -25.38
C GLU A 485 17.80 3.98 -26.80
N GLU A 486 18.74 3.43 -27.57
CA GLU A 486 18.45 2.96 -28.94
C GLU A 486 17.56 1.71 -28.94
N GLU A 487 17.49 0.99 -27.82
CA GLU A 487 16.80 -0.30 -27.69
C GLU A 487 15.43 -0.20 -27.00
N VAL A 488 15.12 0.91 -26.32
CA VAL A 488 13.89 1.07 -25.52
C VAL A 488 12.99 2.16 -26.14
N PRO A 489 12.07 1.78 -27.03
CA PRO A 489 11.16 2.74 -27.67
C PRO A 489 10.11 3.27 -26.66
N PRO A 490 9.45 4.40 -26.93
CA PRO A 490 8.28 4.83 -26.17
C PRO A 490 7.24 3.71 -26.02
N MET A 491 6.54 3.68 -24.89
CA MET A 491 5.56 2.62 -24.60
C MET A 491 4.39 2.58 -25.60
N PHE A 492 4.09 3.71 -26.24
CA PHE A 492 3.03 3.82 -27.23
C PHE A 492 3.55 4.27 -28.58
N SER A 493 3.03 3.68 -29.66
CA SER A 493 3.21 4.21 -31.00
C SER A 493 2.56 5.59 -31.15
N GLU A 494 2.99 6.40 -32.13
CA GLU A 494 2.42 7.75 -32.37
C GLU A 494 0.89 7.74 -32.53
N ALA A 495 0.34 6.72 -33.18
CA ALA A 495 -1.11 6.57 -33.34
C ALA A 495 -1.80 6.35 -31.99
N CYS A 496 -1.19 5.52 -31.14
CA CYS A 496 -1.69 5.26 -29.80
C CYS A 496 -1.52 6.48 -28.88
N GLN A 497 -0.40 7.20 -28.95
CA GLN A 497 -0.19 8.46 -28.23
C GLN A 497 -1.30 9.47 -28.52
N LYS A 498 -1.67 9.67 -29.80
CA LYS A 498 -2.79 10.54 -30.19
C LYS A 498 -4.13 10.08 -29.61
N LYS A 499 -4.37 8.75 -29.59
CA LYS A 499 -5.57 8.15 -29.00
C LYS A 499 -5.61 8.39 -27.49
N MET A 500 -4.50 8.16 -26.78
CA MET A 500 -4.39 8.35 -25.34
C MET A 500 -4.55 9.82 -24.94
N LEU A 501 -3.94 10.75 -25.68
CA LEU A 501 -4.15 12.19 -25.46
C LEU A 501 -5.62 12.59 -25.64
N LYS A 502 -6.30 12.07 -26.68
CA LYS A 502 -7.72 12.32 -26.86
C LYS A 502 -8.54 11.80 -25.68
N LYS A 503 -8.22 10.58 -25.19
CA LYS A 503 -8.86 10.00 -24.03
C LYS A 503 -8.61 10.83 -22.77
N LEU A 504 -7.37 11.26 -22.53
CA LEU A 504 -7.04 12.15 -21.43
C LEU A 504 -7.84 13.46 -21.51
N LYS A 505 -7.85 14.13 -22.66
CA LYS A 505 -8.62 15.38 -22.86
C LYS A 505 -10.13 15.19 -22.65
N SER A 506 -10.70 13.99 -22.93
CA SER A 506 -12.13 13.72 -22.70
C SER A 506 -12.50 13.65 -21.21
N MET A 507 -11.55 13.38 -20.31
CA MET A 507 -11.80 13.36 -18.86
C MET A 507 -12.33 14.70 -18.34
N ARG A 508 -12.02 15.81 -19.02
CA ARG A 508 -12.58 17.13 -18.68
C ARG A 508 -14.12 17.11 -18.69
N THR A 509 -14.71 16.45 -19.68
CA THR A 509 -16.17 16.31 -19.76
C THR A 509 -16.69 15.42 -18.67
N ASP A 510 -16.03 14.27 -18.44
CA ASP A 510 -16.43 13.30 -17.42
C ASP A 510 -16.42 13.93 -16.01
N ILE A 511 -15.38 14.72 -15.69
CA ILE A 511 -15.29 15.46 -14.41
C ILE A 511 -16.35 16.57 -14.33
N THR A 512 -16.60 17.29 -15.43
CA THR A 512 -17.64 18.34 -15.46
C THR A 512 -19.03 17.75 -15.21
N ASP A 513 -19.33 16.59 -15.78
CA ASP A 513 -20.62 15.93 -15.59
C ASP A 513 -20.73 15.33 -14.18
N PHE A 514 -19.61 14.86 -13.62
CA PHE A 514 -19.57 14.41 -12.23
C PHE A 514 -19.74 15.59 -11.24
N GLU A 515 -19.13 16.75 -11.49
CA GLU A 515 -19.35 17.96 -10.68
C GLU A 515 -20.83 18.36 -10.66
N LYS A 516 -21.52 18.30 -11.82
CA LYS A 516 -22.98 18.55 -11.88
C LYS A 516 -23.77 17.52 -11.05
N MET A 517 -23.36 16.25 -11.08
CA MET A 517 -24.01 15.20 -10.27
C MET A 517 -23.86 15.52 -8.78
N ILE A 518 -22.67 15.91 -8.33
CA ILE A 518 -22.42 16.34 -6.96
C ILE A 518 -23.27 17.57 -6.60
N ALA A 519 -23.34 18.56 -7.48
CA ALA A 519 -24.14 19.77 -7.27
C ALA A 519 -25.63 19.48 -7.10
N ASN A 520 -26.16 18.54 -7.89
CA ASN A 520 -27.55 18.09 -7.78
C ASN A 520 -27.78 17.35 -6.44
N ALA A 521 -26.86 16.47 -6.03
CA ALA A 521 -26.96 15.77 -4.74
C ALA A 521 -26.93 16.76 -3.57
N ILE A 522 -26.10 17.79 -3.62
CA ILE A 522 -26.09 18.89 -2.61
C ILE A 522 -27.48 19.55 -2.52
N GLN A 523 -28.11 19.87 -3.65
CA GLN A 523 -29.42 20.49 -3.65
C GLN A 523 -30.51 19.58 -3.05
N GLU A 524 -30.50 18.31 -3.41
CA GLU A 524 -31.48 17.34 -2.86
C GLU A 524 -31.26 17.14 -1.36
N GLN A 525 -30.01 16.98 -0.90
CA GLN A 525 -29.71 16.83 0.53
C GLN A 525 -30.06 18.10 1.33
N GLN A 526 -29.94 19.29 0.75
CA GLN A 526 -30.41 20.54 1.41
C GLN A 526 -31.92 20.56 1.59
N LYS A 527 -32.69 20.03 0.62
CA LYS A 527 -34.14 19.87 0.77
C LYS A 527 -34.46 18.87 1.88
N ILE A 528 -33.80 17.71 1.88
CA ILE A 528 -33.95 16.68 2.93
C ILE A 528 -33.67 17.29 4.31
N LEU A 529 -32.59 18.01 4.47
CA LEU A 529 -32.25 18.68 5.73
C LEU A 529 -33.36 19.62 6.19
N THR A 530 -33.87 20.44 5.26
CA THR A 530 -34.96 21.38 5.56
C THR A 530 -36.26 20.65 5.97
N GLU A 531 -36.57 19.53 5.34
CA GLU A 531 -37.76 18.72 5.67
C GLU A 531 -37.64 18.06 7.04
N ILE A 532 -36.49 17.43 7.35
CA ILE A 532 -36.25 16.81 8.66
C ILE A 532 -36.30 17.85 9.79
N GLN A 533 -35.74 19.05 9.56
CA GLN A 533 -35.76 20.13 10.57
C GLN A 533 -37.17 20.68 10.82
N LYS A 534 -38.07 20.66 9.83
CA LYS A 534 -39.48 21.12 9.99
C LYS A 534 -40.35 20.12 10.74
N GLU A 535 -40.17 18.82 10.49
CA GLU A 535 -40.99 17.75 11.07
C GLU A 535 -40.11 16.65 11.71
N PRO A 536 -39.38 16.95 12.78
CA PRO A 536 -38.39 16.01 13.35
C PRO A 536 -39.02 14.78 14.02
N GLN A 537 -40.35 14.73 14.15
CA GLN A 537 -41.11 13.64 14.78
C GLN A 537 -41.61 12.57 13.75
N ASP A 538 -41.55 12.86 12.46
CA ASP A 538 -41.91 11.90 11.40
C ASP A 538 -40.76 10.94 11.11
N THR A 539 -40.68 9.87 11.90
CA THR A 539 -39.62 8.87 11.80
C THR A 539 -39.68 8.06 10.50
N ALA A 540 -40.87 7.80 9.95
CA ALA A 540 -41.02 7.04 8.71
C ALA A 540 -40.51 7.86 7.51
N ARG A 541 -40.89 9.13 7.41
CA ARG A 541 -40.43 10.04 6.36
C ARG A 541 -38.94 10.30 6.44
N THR A 542 -38.42 10.48 7.65
CA THR A 542 -37.00 10.64 7.89
C THR A 542 -36.20 9.41 7.44
N ALA A 543 -36.67 8.20 7.72
CA ALA A 543 -36.00 6.96 7.29
C ALA A 543 -35.93 6.85 5.75
N ILE A 544 -37.03 7.15 5.05
CA ILE A 544 -37.06 7.17 3.57
C ILE A 544 -36.08 8.21 3.02
N ALA A 545 -36.07 9.41 3.60
CA ALA A 545 -35.19 10.47 3.17
C ALA A 545 -33.70 10.11 3.37
N LEU A 546 -33.34 9.48 4.49
CA LEU A 546 -31.99 8.98 4.73
C LEU A 546 -31.61 7.84 3.77
N GLN A 547 -32.53 6.94 3.44
CA GLN A 547 -32.28 5.90 2.45
C GLN A 547 -31.95 6.49 1.08
N ASN A 548 -32.73 7.47 0.61
CA ASN A 548 -32.47 8.17 -0.65
C ASN A 548 -31.10 8.87 -0.63
N LEU A 549 -30.73 9.48 0.48
CA LEU A 549 -29.41 10.10 0.67
C LEU A 549 -28.29 9.05 0.54
N MET A 550 -28.44 7.89 1.19
CA MET A 550 -27.46 6.81 1.09
C MET A 550 -27.30 6.30 -0.34
N ASP A 551 -28.41 6.13 -1.07
CA ASP A 551 -28.40 5.68 -2.47
C ASP A 551 -27.69 6.70 -3.39
N ASP A 552 -27.86 7.99 -3.16
CA ASP A 552 -27.18 9.03 -3.93
C ASP A 552 -25.71 9.14 -3.59
N ASN A 553 -25.35 9.02 -2.31
CA ASN A 553 -23.93 8.96 -1.90
C ASN A 553 -23.24 7.74 -2.53
N LYS A 554 -23.87 6.57 -2.54
CA LYS A 554 -23.33 5.36 -3.18
C LYS A 554 -23.06 5.55 -4.67
N LYS A 555 -23.91 6.28 -5.40
CA LYS A 555 -23.67 6.61 -6.82
C LYS A 555 -22.44 7.51 -6.99
N ILE A 556 -22.24 8.45 -6.08
CA ILE A 556 -21.07 9.33 -6.08
C ILE A 556 -19.81 8.54 -5.75
N GLU A 557 -19.84 7.72 -4.70
CA GLU A 557 -18.72 6.88 -4.26
C GLU A 557 -18.28 5.86 -5.31
N SER A 558 -19.23 5.33 -6.09
CA SER A 558 -18.93 4.38 -7.17
C SER A 558 -18.45 5.03 -8.47
N ASN A 559 -18.41 6.36 -8.57
CA ASN A 559 -17.98 7.04 -9.78
C ASN A 559 -16.45 7.05 -9.91
N ALA A 560 -15.94 6.56 -11.03
CA ALA A 560 -14.50 6.48 -11.28
C ALA A 560 -13.77 7.85 -11.21
N MET A 561 -14.49 8.96 -11.39
CA MET A 561 -13.91 10.31 -11.31
C MET A 561 -13.64 10.74 -9.86
N LEU A 562 -14.27 10.09 -8.89
CA LEU A 562 -14.06 10.42 -7.49
C LEU A 562 -12.59 10.25 -7.06
N SER A 563 -11.90 9.21 -7.54
CA SER A 563 -10.49 8.95 -7.24
C SER A 563 -9.54 10.10 -7.61
N TYR A 564 -9.91 10.90 -8.62
CA TYR A 564 -9.15 12.10 -9.02
C TYR A 564 -9.54 13.33 -8.20
N ILE A 565 -10.83 13.46 -7.89
CA ILE A 565 -11.39 14.61 -7.16
C ILE A 565 -11.04 14.55 -5.67
N SER A 566 -11.09 13.36 -5.05
CA SER A 566 -10.78 13.17 -3.64
C SER A 566 -9.35 13.63 -3.31
N MET A 567 -8.41 13.51 -4.24
CA MET A 567 -7.05 14.06 -4.04
C MET A 567 -7.03 15.57 -3.78
N TYR A 568 -8.02 16.31 -4.29
CA TYR A 568 -8.19 17.76 -4.07
C TYR A 568 -9.12 18.08 -2.89
N ALA A 569 -9.84 17.10 -2.38
CA ALA A 569 -10.80 17.24 -1.28
C ALA A 569 -10.31 16.62 0.03
N GLN A 570 -9.09 16.14 0.08
CA GLN A 570 -8.54 15.38 1.21
C GLN A 570 -8.68 16.08 2.55
N LYS A 571 -8.45 17.40 2.60
CA LYS A 571 -8.59 18.17 3.86
C LYS A 571 -10.02 18.14 4.38
N GLU A 572 -10.99 18.24 3.49
CA GLU A 572 -12.41 18.18 3.81
C GLU A 572 -12.82 16.77 4.23
N GLU A 573 -12.35 15.74 3.52
CA GLU A 573 -12.57 14.35 3.88
C GLU A 573 -12.01 14.02 5.27
N TYR A 574 -10.79 14.46 5.56
CA TYR A 574 -10.15 14.25 6.85
C TYR A 574 -10.88 14.95 8.00
N ALA A 575 -11.18 16.25 7.82
CA ALA A 575 -11.88 17.02 8.83
C ALA A 575 -13.25 16.40 9.15
N LEU A 576 -13.87 15.82 8.14
CA LEU A 576 -15.16 15.15 8.28
C LEU A 576 -15.01 13.78 8.93
N GLY A 577 -14.04 12.97 8.51
CA GLY A 577 -13.73 11.68 9.11
C GLY A 577 -13.52 11.79 10.61
N ASP A 578 -12.70 12.73 11.04
CA ASP A 578 -12.46 12.98 12.47
C ASP A 578 -13.75 13.35 13.24
N SER A 579 -14.74 13.96 12.58
CA SER A 579 -15.99 14.40 13.21
C SER A 579 -17.16 13.41 13.07
N ILE A 580 -17.27 12.69 11.96
CA ILE A 580 -18.32 11.66 11.73
C ILE A 580 -18.10 10.50 12.70
N TYR A 581 -16.86 10.17 12.93
CA TYR A 581 -16.47 8.95 13.63
C TYR A 581 -16.29 9.13 15.14
N ALA A 582 -16.31 10.38 15.63
CA ALA A 582 -16.22 10.67 17.05
C ALA A 582 -17.56 10.50 17.81
N ASP A 583 -18.70 10.45 17.11
CA ASP A 583 -20.03 10.48 17.71
C ASP A 583 -20.81 9.18 17.45
N GLU A 584 -21.03 8.38 18.48
CA GLU A 584 -21.76 7.10 18.40
C GLU A 584 -23.29 7.26 18.14
N ASN A 585 -23.82 8.49 18.28
CA ASN A 585 -25.26 8.77 18.22
C ASN A 585 -25.58 10.00 17.34
N LEU A 586 -25.20 9.96 16.07
CA LEU A 586 -25.58 11.04 15.16
C LEU A 586 -27.09 11.10 14.94
N THR A 587 -27.65 12.27 15.16
CA THR A 587 -29.04 12.53 14.77
C THR A 587 -29.18 12.54 13.24
N PRO A 588 -30.38 12.28 12.69
CA PRO A 588 -30.64 12.38 11.25
C PRO A 588 -30.19 13.72 10.65
N VAL A 589 -30.38 14.82 11.37
CA VAL A 589 -29.93 16.16 10.96
C VAL A 589 -28.40 16.20 10.82
N GLN A 590 -27.68 15.73 11.83
CA GLN A 590 -26.21 15.69 11.81
C GLN A 590 -25.65 14.80 10.69
N LEU A 591 -26.30 13.67 10.40
CA LEU A 591 -25.91 12.81 9.28
C LEU A 591 -26.00 13.56 7.94
N VAL A 592 -27.11 14.25 7.70
CA VAL A 592 -27.29 15.03 6.46
C VAL A 592 -26.32 16.20 6.38
N GLU A 593 -26.10 16.91 7.50
CA GLU A 593 -25.13 18.03 7.56
C GLU A 593 -23.71 17.57 7.23
N LYS A 594 -23.30 16.41 7.74
CA LYS A 594 -21.97 15.83 7.47
C LYS A 594 -21.85 15.37 6.03
N SER A 595 -22.85 14.69 5.49
CA SER A 595 -22.88 14.32 4.06
C SER A 595 -22.80 15.55 3.15
N LEU A 596 -23.55 16.62 3.47
CA LEU A 596 -23.48 17.89 2.74
C LEU A 596 -22.08 18.52 2.81
N ALA A 597 -21.41 18.45 3.95
CA ALA A 597 -20.05 18.98 4.09
C ALA A 597 -19.07 18.23 3.19
N LEU A 598 -19.16 16.89 3.12
CA LEU A 598 -18.36 16.06 2.24
C LEU A 598 -18.61 16.38 0.76
N LEU A 599 -19.87 16.42 0.34
CA LEU A 599 -20.22 16.74 -1.04
C LEU A 599 -19.74 18.13 -1.46
N LYS A 600 -19.79 19.13 -0.57
CA LYS A 600 -19.22 20.46 -0.80
C LYS A 600 -17.70 20.41 -0.96
N GLY A 601 -17.02 19.56 -0.18
CA GLY A 601 -15.60 19.26 -0.34
C GLY A 601 -15.30 18.69 -1.74
N TYR A 602 -16.04 17.67 -2.16
CA TYR A 602 -15.91 17.10 -3.50
C TYR A 602 -16.21 18.10 -4.61
N GLN A 603 -17.24 18.94 -4.46
CA GLN A 603 -17.52 20.00 -5.44
C GLN A 603 -16.39 21.00 -5.55
N LYS A 604 -15.80 21.41 -4.43
CA LYS A 604 -14.61 22.27 -4.40
C LYS A 604 -13.44 21.58 -5.08
N GLY A 605 -13.18 20.30 -4.75
CA GLY A 605 -12.14 19.48 -5.35
C GLY A 605 -12.29 19.37 -6.87
N ALA A 606 -13.51 19.12 -7.37
CA ALA A 606 -13.80 19.05 -8.79
C ALA A 606 -13.47 20.35 -9.54
N LYS A 607 -13.79 21.51 -8.94
CA LYS A 607 -13.45 22.82 -9.50
C LYS A 607 -11.95 23.05 -9.57
N LEU A 608 -11.23 22.75 -8.49
CA LEU A 608 -9.77 22.86 -8.44
C LEU A 608 -9.11 21.91 -9.46
N PHE A 609 -9.60 20.69 -9.56
CA PHE A 609 -9.14 19.75 -10.59
C PHE A 609 -9.31 20.32 -11.99
N LEU A 610 -10.49 20.86 -12.32
CA LEU A 610 -10.77 21.43 -13.64
C LEU A 610 -9.86 22.63 -13.96
N GLU A 611 -9.57 23.48 -12.97
CA GLU A 611 -8.63 24.59 -13.13
C GLU A 611 -7.23 24.09 -13.50
N ASP A 612 -6.70 23.14 -12.73
CA ASP A 612 -5.38 22.56 -12.99
C ASP A 612 -5.34 21.75 -14.28
N PHE A 613 -6.42 21.03 -14.57
CA PHE A 613 -6.56 20.27 -15.82
C PHE A 613 -6.50 21.18 -17.04
N ASP A 614 -7.21 22.31 -17.01
CA ASP A 614 -7.18 23.29 -18.10
C ASP A 614 -5.79 23.91 -18.28
N GLN A 615 -5.07 24.16 -17.19
CA GLN A 615 -3.71 24.71 -17.23
C GLN A 615 -2.67 23.69 -17.72
N ILE A 616 -2.75 22.45 -17.27
CA ILE A 616 -1.70 21.44 -17.48
C ILE A 616 -1.99 20.60 -18.73
N ILE A 617 -3.23 20.13 -18.91
CA ILE A 617 -3.58 19.18 -19.97
C ILE A 617 -4.06 19.90 -21.24
N MET A 618 -4.90 20.92 -21.09
CA MET A 618 -5.52 21.60 -22.24
C MET A 618 -4.64 22.70 -22.86
N ASN A 619 -3.60 23.14 -22.12
CA ASN A 619 -2.65 24.13 -22.63
C ASN A 619 -1.64 23.45 -23.56
N ASP A 620 -1.73 23.72 -24.85
CA ASP A 620 -0.87 23.15 -25.92
C ASP A 620 0.53 23.81 -26.00
N LYS A 621 0.86 24.75 -25.09
CA LYS A 621 2.17 25.45 -25.06
C LYS A 621 3.27 24.71 -24.32
N ASP A 622 3.17 23.40 -24.17
CA ASP A 622 4.19 22.62 -23.47
C ASP A 622 5.45 22.43 -24.33
N PRO A 623 6.64 22.76 -23.85
CA PRO A 623 7.89 22.80 -24.62
C PRO A 623 8.45 21.44 -25.06
N ILE A 624 7.80 20.34 -24.75
CA ILE A 624 8.27 18.99 -25.16
C ILE A 624 8.03 18.71 -26.66
N ASN A 625 7.38 19.63 -27.38
CA ASN A 625 7.17 19.53 -28.83
C ASN A 625 8.12 20.44 -29.67
N ASN A 626 9.25 20.87 -29.10
CA ASN A 626 10.27 21.60 -29.86
C ASN A 626 11.63 20.90 -29.78
#